data_56c2b8abd3444f664459c7dd002b076a
#
_entry.id   56c2b8abd3444f664459c7dd002b076a
#
_cell.length_a   1.000
_cell.length_b   1.000
_cell.length_c   1.000
_cell.angle_alpha   90.00
_cell.angle_beta   90.00
_cell.angle_gamma   90.00
#
_symmetry.space_group_name_H-M   'P 1'
#
loop_
_entity.id
_entity.type
_entity.pdbx_description
1 polymer ?
#
loop_
_entity_poly.entity_id
_entity_poly.type
_entity_poly.pdbx_seq_one_letter_code
_entity_poly.pdbx_strand_id
1 'polypeptide(L)'
;MRQAHSPSIDLAREPDFELGGLQVRPSAREVTRGHEVHTLEPRVMQVLVALARRRGATVSRDSLIAGCWGGAIVGEDAIQRCIGRLRRLAGAVGGFEIETLSRIGYRLHDLSPRPSRTLAVLPFDNLSGDPAMTYVGDGVADEILQAIARRSSITTIGRTSSFQFRGADKNVARIGDVLGATHVLDGSVRRAGARVRIAAHLMSLADQQMVWSDRFDGDADDLFVLQDSVAAAAVAALDGAMNPAGVCARRPAEVHDLVLQLHDWTGPPAVDALPARLAKLERLEALAADDAGAWGVIAAARASLCWVASAAERPRLRDRARTAAERALAIDARTGEAHKALYLLEPAIGRFHEIEQRLLAARAAAPDDGEIHWSLYAHYLSVGRLRESFVAAERAYRVDPLRPANAMAYANALFTTGEERQALGLMHHALDRWPRDPVVFAIALWTAASAGQFSFVDDVMAKAPVDRFPEDAQRLIEPAILAIGALRARSADALEGAMGRLRAEVGAAPLRFSLIGLCAALGADLVELFDLVEQADFEPLRRADVTLPAVDGLAHLFLRVNARLRESPRFVELCRTLGLVDYWIAAGAWPDCVAETAPHYDFVARARAP
;
A
#
# COMPACT_ATOMS: atom_id res chain seq x y z
N MET A 1 32.53 53.28 5.93
CA MET A 1 31.86 52.21 5.13
C MET A 1 30.35 52.36 5.32
N ARG A 2 29.63 52.82 4.32
CA ARG A 2 28.14 52.92 4.34
C ARG A 2 27.58 51.51 4.29
N GLN A 3 26.86 51.08 5.32
CA GLN A 3 26.08 49.86 5.28
C GLN A 3 25.00 50.02 4.20
N ALA A 4 25.05 49.16 3.21
CA ALA A 4 23.98 49.07 2.19
C ALA A 4 22.70 48.64 2.92
N HIS A 5 21.73 49.53 3.03
CA HIS A 5 20.38 49.22 3.52
C HIS A 5 19.74 48.27 2.52
N SER A 6 19.54 47.04 2.95
CA SER A 6 18.67 46.12 2.19
C SER A 6 17.28 46.76 2.09
N PRO A 7 16.69 46.86 0.88
CA PRO A 7 15.37 47.45 0.73
C PRO A 7 14.33 46.69 1.56
N SER A 8 13.45 47.42 2.24
CA SER A 8 12.36 46.84 3.00
C SER A 8 11.44 46.04 2.07
N ILE A 9 10.88 44.93 2.55
CA ILE A 9 9.98 44.08 1.77
C ILE A 9 8.74 44.88 1.36
N ASP A 10 8.56 45.08 0.06
CA ASP A 10 7.39 45.73 -0.56
C ASP A 10 6.39 44.66 -0.99
N LEU A 11 5.34 44.42 -0.16
CA LEU A 11 4.35 43.38 -0.41
C LEU A 11 3.63 43.53 -1.77
N ALA A 12 3.53 44.74 -2.33
CA ALA A 12 2.89 44.97 -3.61
C ALA A 12 3.70 44.43 -4.80
N ARG A 13 5.00 44.22 -4.61
CA ARG A 13 5.93 43.70 -5.61
C ARG A 13 6.38 42.29 -5.37
N GLU A 14 5.95 41.67 -4.27
CA GLU A 14 6.28 40.29 -3.95
C GLU A 14 5.41 39.33 -4.82
N PRO A 15 6.05 38.36 -5.47
CA PRO A 15 5.29 37.33 -6.20
C PRO A 15 4.50 36.45 -5.23
N ASP A 16 3.39 35.90 -5.72
CA ASP A 16 2.67 34.84 -5.05
C ASP A 16 3.56 33.59 -4.93
N PHE A 17 3.42 32.84 -3.84
CA PHE A 17 4.22 31.63 -3.61
C PHE A 17 3.46 30.58 -2.81
N GLU A 18 3.92 29.34 -2.93
CA GLU A 18 3.41 28.23 -2.12
C GLU A 18 4.27 27.99 -0.87
N LEU A 19 3.61 27.66 0.24
CA LEU A 19 4.22 27.30 1.52
C LEU A 19 3.39 26.22 2.20
N GLY A 20 3.86 24.99 2.28
CA GLY A 20 3.15 23.92 2.97
C GLY A 20 1.79 23.55 2.37
N GLY A 21 1.63 23.68 1.05
CA GLY A 21 0.33 23.51 0.38
C GLY A 21 -0.64 24.68 0.62
N LEU A 22 -0.13 25.81 1.16
CA LEU A 22 -0.84 27.08 1.28
C LEU A 22 -0.46 27.99 0.11
N GLN A 23 -1.44 28.63 -0.50
CA GLN A 23 -1.20 29.73 -1.44
C GLN A 23 -1.03 31.02 -0.66
N VAL A 24 0.14 31.67 -0.76
CA VAL A 24 0.44 32.95 -0.13
C VAL A 24 0.45 34.04 -1.17
N ARG A 25 -0.43 35.04 -1.02
CA ARG A 25 -0.53 36.22 -1.86
C ARG A 25 -0.10 37.46 -1.09
N PRO A 26 1.19 37.85 -1.15
CA PRO A 26 1.70 38.97 -0.35
C PRO A 26 1.00 40.30 -0.64
N SER A 27 0.69 40.60 -1.91
CA SER A 27 0.02 41.85 -2.31
C SER A 27 -1.40 41.97 -1.76
N ALA A 28 -2.13 40.85 -1.67
CA ALA A 28 -3.46 40.77 -1.05
C ALA A 28 -3.40 40.55 0.47
N ARG A 29 -2.22 40.18 1.00
CA ARG A 29 -1.99 39.77 2.40
C ARG A 29 -2.80 38.55 2.80
N GLU A 30 -3.03 37.65 1.86
CA GLU A 30 -3.85 36.45 2.03
C GLU A 30 -2.99 35.18 2.09
N VAL A 31 -3.40 34.26 2.94
CA VAL A 31 -2.92 32.88 2.99
C VAL A 31 -4.14 31.98 2.84
N THR A 32 -4.17 31.15 1.80
CA THR A 32 -5.34 30.36 1.41
C THR A 32 -5.04 28.87 1.47
N ARG A 33 -5.96 28.07 2.04
CA ARG A 33 -5.95 26.61 1.98
C ARG A 33 -7.32 26.12 1.48
N GLY A 34 -7.36 25.60 0.25
CA GLY A 34 -8.64 25.25 -0.37
C GLY A 34 -9.57 26.43 -0.47
N HIS A 35 -10.69 26.43 0.26
CA HIS A 35 -11.67 27.53 0.30
C HIS A 35 -11.49 28.49 1.48
N GLU A 36 -10.58 28.16 2.42
CA GLU A 36 -10.34 29.00 3.60
C GLU A 36 -9.31 30.09 3.28
N VAL A 37 -9.65 31.36 3.55
CA VAL A 37 -8.81 32.52 3.32
C VAL A 37 -8.51 33.22 4.64
N HIS A 38 -7.23 33.40 4.96
CA HIS A 38 -6.76 34.09 6.14
C HIS A 38 -6.01 35.37 5.74
N THR A 39 -6.53 36.51 6.19
CA THR A 39 -5.88 37.81 5.93
C THR A 39 -4.92 38.18 7.05
N LEU A 40 -3.69 38.51 6.70
CA LEU A 40 -2.63 38.89 7.64
C LEU A 40 -2.44 40.41 7.70
N GLU A 41 -2.00 40.89 8.88
CA GLU A 41 -1.53 42.26 8.99
C GLU A 41 -0.24 42.48 8.17
N PRO A 42 -0.02 43.70 7.64
CA PRO A 42 1.11 43.97 6.76
C PRO A 42 2.47 43.49 7.31
N ARG A 43 2.74 43.76 8.61
CA ARG A 43 4.00 43.35 9.23
C ARG A 43 4.15 41.85 9.41
N VAL A 44 3.05 41.16 9.71
CA VAL A 44 3.02 39.70 9.84
C VAL A 44 3.30 39.04 8.49
N MET A 45 2.70 39.56 7.41
CA MET A 45 2.97 39.10 6.06
C MET A 45 4.42 39.37 5.62
N GLN A 46 4.98 40.55 5.94
CA GLN A 46 6.40 40.85 5.66
C GLN A 46 7.34 39.87 6.38
N VAL A 47 7.08 39.55 7.65
CA VAL A 47 7.85 38.55 8.40
C VAL A 47 7.72 37.16 7.78
N LEU A 48 6.51 36.77 7.35
CA LEU A 48 6.29 35.50 6.63
C LEU A 48 7.12 35.44 5.35
N VAL A 49 7.07 36.48 4.52
CA VAL A 49 7.85 36.58 3.28
C VAL A 49 9.35 36.54 3.57
N ALA A 50 9.83 37.26 4.60
CA ALA A 50 11.25 37.28 4.98
C ALA A 50 11.75 35.88 5.36
N LEU A 51 10.96 35.13 6.11
CA LEU A 51 11.27 33.76 6.53
C LEU A 51 11.16 32.78 5.36
N ALA A 52 10.11 32.92 4.52
CA ALA A 52 9.86 32.05 3.37
C ALA A 52 10.94 32.20 2.27
N ARG A 53 11.50 33.38 2.07
CA ARG A 53 12.63 33.60 1.15
C ARG A 53 13.90 32.82 1.53
N ARG A 54 14.01 32.41 2.79
CA ARG A 54 15.14 31.65 3.33
C ARG A 54 14.70 30.34 4.00
N ARG A 55 13.81 29.62 3.33
CA ARG A 55 13.29 28.33 3.80
C ARG A 55 14.43 27.42 4.30
N GLY A 56 14.29 26.88 5.50
CA GLY A 56 15.28 26.00 6.12
C GLY A 56 16.54 26.70 6.66
N ALA A 57 16.80 27.97 6.32
CA ALA A 57 17.90 28.75 6.89
C ALA A 57 17.42 29.68 8.00
N THR A 58 18.31 29.95 8.95
CA THR A 58 18.01 30.87 10.07
C THR A 58 18.05 32.31 9.61
N VAL A 59 17.00 33.07 9.91
CA VAL A 59 16.90 34.51 9.68
C VAL A 59 17.15 35.20 11.03
N SER A 60 18.22 36.04 11.10
CA SER A 60 18.54 36.77 12.32
C SER A 60 17.50 37.84 12.62
N ARG A 61 17.43 38.25 13.90
CA ARG A 61 16.56 39.36 14.32
C ARG A 61 16.86 40.64 13.58
N ASP A 62 18.17 40.96 13.42
CA ASP A 62 18.59 42.15 12.69
C ASP A 62 18.16 42.13 11.22
N SER A 63 18.23 40.96 10.58
CA SER A 63 17.75 40.79 9.22
C SER A 63 16.24 41.01 9.09
N LEU A 64 15.44 40.54 10.08
CA LEU A 64 14.00 40.80 10.12
C LEU A 64 13.70 42.29 10.33
N ILE A 65 14.45 42.97 11.26
CA ILE A 65 14.27 44.42 11.48
C ILE A 65 14.60 45.20 10.20
N ALA A 66 15.73 44.91 9.59
CA ALA A 66 16.11 45.56 8.34
C ALA A 66 15.10 45.34 7.23
N GLY A 67 14.64 44.08 6.99
CA GLY A 67 13.73 43.72 5.90
C GLY A 67 12.27 44.10 6.13
N CYS A 68 11.78 44.11 7.38
CA CYS A 68 10.36 44.33 7.66
C CYS A 68 10.07 45.70 8.29
N TRP A 69 11.05 46.35 8.95
CA TRP A 69 10.89 47.66 9.59
C TRP A 69 11.82 48.75 9.04
N GLY A 70 12.53 48.45 7.93
CA GLY A 70 13.40 49.43 7.29
C GLY A 70 14.58 49.88 8.19
N GLY A 71 14.99 49.05 9.13
CA GLY A 71 16.07 49.36 10.06
C GLY A 71 15.67 50.24 11.25
N ALA A 72 14.38 50.53 11.43
CA ALA A 72 13.91 51.29 12.61
C ALA A 72 14.19 50.53 13.91
N ILE A 73 14.48 51.26 14.98
CA ILE A 73 14.65 50.67 16.31
C ILE A 73 13.31 50.15 16.80
N VAL A 74 13.12 48.83 16.82
CA VAL A 74 11.91 48.16 17.31
C VAL A 74 12.23 47.28 18.50
N GLY A 75 11.35 47.30 19.50
CA GLY A 75 11.49 46.42 20.64
C GLY A 75 11.31 44.95 20.25
N GLU A 76 11.92 44.05 20.99
CA GLU A 76 11.88 42.61 20.79
C GLU A 76 10.41 42.07 20.74
N ASP A 77 9.52 42.70 21.50
CA ASP A 77 8.08 42.36 21.55
C ASP A 77 7.36 42.47 20.20
N ALA A 78 7.83 43.37 19.31
CA ALA A 78 7.19 43.54 17.98
C ALA A 78 7.43 42.33 17.09
N ILE A 79 8.65 41.78 17.08
CA ILE A 79 9.00 40.56 16.36
C ILE A 79 8.26 39.36 16.96
N GLN A 80 8.31 39.24 18.30
CA GLN A 80 7.66 38.13 19.00
C GLN A 80 6.14 38.08 18.74
N ARG A 81 5.48 39.25 18.68
CA ARG A 81 4.06 39.34 18.34
C ARG A 81 3.79 38.83 16.89
N CYS A 82 4.62 39.20 15.93
CA CYS A 82 4.46 38.71 14.55
C CYS A 82 4.70 37.19 14.47
N ILE A 83 5.74 36.68 15.11
CA ILE A 83 6.03 35.25 15.19
C ILE A 83 4.90 34.49 15.90
N GLY A 84 4.38 35.02 17.00
CA GLY A 84 3.23 34.42 17.72
C GLY A 84 1.95 34.34 16.88
N ARG A 85 1.71 35.34 16.00
CA ARG A 85 0.58 35.31 15.07
C ARG A 85 0.79 34.29 13.96
N LEU A 86 1.98 34.20 13.41
CA LEU A 86 2.34 33.20 12.41
C LEU A 86 2.26 31.77 12.95
N ARG A 87 2.67 31.55 14.20
CA ARG A 87 2.51 30.24 14.86
C ARG A 87 1.07 29.86 15.08
N ARG A 88 0.22 30.84 15.45
CA ARG A 88 -1.24 30.59 15.57
C ARG A 88 -1.87 30.27 14.20
N LEU A 89 -1.45 30.98 13.16
CA LEU A 89 -1.88 30.64 11.80
C LEU A 89 -1.41 29.23 11.44
N ALA A 90 -0.14 28.89 11.64
CA ALA A 90 0.40 27.56 11.39
C ALA A 90 -0.34 26.46 12.15
N GLY A 91 -0.73 26.72 13.40
CA GLY A 91 -1.54 25.77 14.18
C GLY A 91 -2.98 25.62 13.68
N ALA A 92 -3.55 26.65 13.04
CA ALA A 92 -4.89 26.59 12.48
C ALA A 92 -4.95 25.94 11.11
N VAL A 93 -4.00 26.31 10.20
CA VAL A 93 -4.04 25.87 8.80
C VAL A 93 -2.99 24.80 8.47
N GLY A 94 -2.03 24.51 9.35
CA GLY A 94 -0.88 23.63 9.07
C GLY A 94 0.07 24.20 8.01
N GLY A 95 0.89 23.35 7.42
CA GLY A 95 1.71 23.67 6.23
C GLY A 95 3.08 24.27 6.53
N PHE A 96 3.31 24.89 7.68
CA PHE A 96 4.62 25.36 8.08
C PHE A 96 4.78 25.42 9.61
N GLU A 97 6.04 25.49 10.07
CA GLU A 97 6.38 25.66 11.47
C GLU A 97 7.47 26.72 11.61
N ILE A 98 7.48 27.46 12.73
CA ILE A 98 8.53 28.44 13.03
C ILE A 98 9.26 28.04 14.30
N GLU A 99 10.52 27.65 14.13
CA GLU A 99 11.47 27.36 15.19
C GLU A 99 12.12 28.65 15.70
N THR A 100 12.31 28.74 17.03
CA THR A 100 13.14 29.79 17.64
C THR A 100 14.49 29.21 17.97
N LEU A 101 15.54 29.77 17.36
CA LEU A 101 16.93 29.50 17.75
C LEU A 101 17.38 30.57 18.74
N SER A 102 17.51 30.16 20.00
CA SER A 102 17.86 31.10 21.09
C SER A 102 19.09 31.93 20.75
N ARG A 103 18.97 33.25 20.89
CA ARG A 103 20.03 34.26 20.63
C ARG A 103 20.49 34.39 19.17
N ILE A 104 19.93 33.60 18.23
CA ILE A 104 20.31 33.60 16.82
C ILE A 104 19.22 34.21 15.96
N GLY A 105 17.97 33.68 16.04
CA GLY A 105 16.88 34.14 15.21
C GLY A 105 15.76 33.14 15.08
N TYR A 106 15.13 33.11 13.89
CA TYR A 106 13.98 32.25 13.58
C TYR A 106 14.24 31.49 12.29
N ARG A 107 13.73 30.24 12.25
CA ARG A 107 13.79 29.38 11.08
C ARG A 107 12.39 28.95 10.71
N LEU A 108 12.04 29.05 9.44
CA LEU A 108 10.78 28.53 8.90
C LEU A 108 11.03 27.15 8.32
N HIS A 109 10.32 26.18 8.86
CA HIS A 109 10.21 24.83 8.31
C HIS A 109 8.98 24.80 7.41
N ASP A 110 9.21 24.59 6.12
CA ASP A 110 8.15 24.33 5.15
C ASP A 110 7.74 22.87 5.34
N LEU A 111 6.51 22.66 5.82
CA LEU A 111 5.90 21.34 5.97
C LEU A 111 5.12 20.95 4.71
N SER A 112 5.39 21.60 3.56
CA SER A 112 4.92 21.04 2.30
C SER A 112 5.20 19.56 2.33
N PRO A 113 4.22 18.68 2.03
CA PRO A 113 4.63 17.41 1.53
C PRO A 113 5.55 17.78 0.35
N ARG A 114 6.86 17.56 0.50
CA ARG A 114 7.76 17.58 -0.66
C ARG A 114 7.00 16.77 -1.70
N PRO A 115 6.82 17.24 -2.95
CA PRO A 115 6.22 16.39 -3.96
C PRO A 115 6.95 15.07 -3.81
N SER A 116 6.23 14.06 -3.31
CA SER A 116 6.85 12.80 -2.92
C SER A 116 7.51 12.32 -4.20
N ARG A 117 8.84 12.39 -4.26
CA ARG A 117 9.58 11.92 -5.42
C ARG A 117 9.21 10.47 -5.57
N THR A 118 8.40 10.19 -6.56
CA THR A 118 7.91 8.86 -6.86
C THR A 118 8.73 8.34 -8.02
N LEU A 119 9.47 7.27 -7.78
CA LEU A 119 10.38 6.67 -8.73
C LEU A 119 9.80 5.36 -9.28
N ALA A 120 9.69 5.26 -10.60
CA ALA A 120 9.48 3.99 -11.27
C ALA A 120 10.83 3.43 -11.77
N VAL A 121 11.15 2.20 -11.39
CA VAL A 121 12.33 1.48 -11.93
C VAL A 121 11.83 0.52 -13.01
N LEU A 122 12.21 0.77 -14.27
CA LEU A 122 11.77 -0.05 -15.40
C LEU A 122 12.62 -1.31 -15.53
N PRO A 123 12.11 -2.36 -16.19
CA PRO A 123 12.91 -3.52 -16.57
C PRO A 123 14.10 -3.06 -17.41
N PHE A 124 15.32 -3.49 -17.05
CA PHE A 124 16.52 -3.14 -17.81
C PHE A 124 16.60 -4.00 -19.08
N ASP A 125 16.97 -3.38 -20.19
CA ASP A 125 17.05 -4.08 -21.46
C ASP A 125 18.24 -5.05 -21.48
N ASN A 126 17.98 -6.30 -21.87
CA ASN A 126 19.04 -7.30 -22.01
C ASN A 126 19.79 -7.10 -23.33
N LEU A 127 21.05 -6.66 -23.26
CA LEU A 127 21.94 -6.47 -24.40
C LEU A 127 23.00 -7.60 -24.52
N SER A 128 22.80 -8.74 -23.86
CA SER A 128 23.73 -9.87 -23.87
C SER A 128 23.67 -10.73 -25.15
N GLY A 129 22.64 -10.53 -25.98
CA GLY A 129 22.47 -11.31 -27.23
C GLY A 129 21.79 -12.67 -27.04
N ASP A 130 21.51 -13.10 -25.80
CA ASP A 130 20.80 -14.32 -25.46
C ASP A 130 19.41 -13.99 -24.89
N PRO A 131 18.30 -14.30 -25.61
CA PRO A 131 16.94 -14.06 -25.13
C PRO A 131 16.60 -14.79 -23.82
N ALA A 132 17.25 -15.94 -23.56
CA ALA A 132 17.05 -16.71 -22.34
C ALA A 132 17.55 -15.94 -21.09
N MET A 133 18.34 -14.88 -21.26
CA MET A 133 18.87 -14.03 -20.19
C MET A 133 18.02 -12.77 -19.92
N THR A 134 16.80 -12.68 -20.48
CA THR A 134 15.90 -11.51 -20.25
C THR A 134 15.58 -11.31 -18.78
N TYR A 135 15.45 -12.41 -18.02
CA TYR A 135 15.22 -12.36 -16.57
C TYR A 135 16.34 -11.63 -15.79
N VAL A 136 17.55 -11.55 -16.34
CA VAL A 136 18.67 -10.85 -15.68
C VAL A 136 18.41 -9.34 -15.63
N GLY A 137 17.90 -8.76 -16.73
CA GLY A 137 17.53 -7.35 -16.76
C GLY A 137 16.41 -7.01 -15.78
N ASP A 138 15.40 -7.87 -15.71
CA ASP A 138 14.29 -7.75 -14.76
C ASP A 138 14.77 -7.83 -13.31
N GLY A 139 15.59 -8.80 -13.03
CA GLY A 139 16.09 -9.00 -11.68
C GLY A 139 17.04 -7.91 -11.22
N VAL A 140 17.89 -7.40 -12.10
CA VAL A 140 18.74 -6.24 -11.79
C VAL A 140 17.87 -5.03 -11.43
N ALA A 141 16.83 -4.76 -12.21
CA ALA A 141 15.92 -3.65 -11.94
C ALA A 141 15.15 -3.83 -10.61
N ASP A 142 14.72 -5.06 -10.30
CA ASP A 142 14.00 -5.38 -9.06
C ASP A 142 14.89 -5.19 -7.81
N GLU A 143 16.10 -5.70 -7.84
CA GLU A 143 17.05 -5.51 -6.72
C GLU A 143 17.43 -4.03 -6.52
N ILE A 144 17.60 -3.27 -7.60
CA ILE A 144 17.81 -1.82 -7.53
C ILE A 144 16.60 -1.13 -6.90
N LEU A 145 15.38 -1.49 -7.32
CA LEU A 145 14.14 -0.98 -6.76
C LEU A 145 14.08 -1.22 -5.24
N GLN A 146 14.32 -2.44 -4.81
CA GLN A 146 14.33 -2.80 -3.40
C GLN A 146 15.45 -2.10 -2.61
N ALA A 147 16.64 -1.96 -3.19
CA ALA A 147 17.73 -1.25 -2.56
C ALA A 147 17.42 0.25 -2.36
N ILE A 148 16.74 0.88 -3.31
CA ILE A 148 16.27 2.27 -3.20
C ILE A 148 15.19 2.38 -2.12
N ALA A 149 14.19 1.50 -2.13
CA ALA A 149 13.09 1.50 -1.15
C ALA A 149 13.60 1.35 0.29
N ARG A 150 14.65 0.55 0.51
CA ARG A 150 15.27 0.37 1.83
C ARG A 150 16.09 1.56 2.32
N ARG A 151 16.63 2.38 1.42
CA ARG A 151 17.67 3.39 1.74
C ARG A 151 17.21 4.82 1.69
N SER A 152 16.05 5.11 1.11
CA SER A 152 15.63 6.48 0.84
C SER A 152 14.22 6.79 1.30
N SER A 153 13.92 8.10 1.42
CA SER A 153 12.56 8.63 1.63
C SER A 153 11.78 8.77 0.31
N ILE A 154 12.30 8.22 -0.78
CA ILE A 154 11.70 8.25 -2.11
C ILE A 154 10.65 7.15 -2.16
N THR A 155 9.43 7.50 -2.55
CA THR A 155 8.38 6.49 -2.81
C THR A 155 8.72 5.76 -4.10
N THR A 156 8.85 4.43 -4.05
CA THR A 156 9.06 3.61 -5.23
C THR A 156 7.74 3.04 -5.75
N ILE A 157 7.57 3.01 -7.07
CA ILE A 157 6.45 2.31 -7.71
C ILE A 157 6.77 0.81 -7.75
N GLY A 158 5.80 0.00 -7.32
CA GLY A 158 5.95 -1.44 -7.24
C GLY A 158 6.31 -2.10 -8.59
N ARG A 159 7.01 -3.21 -8.49
CA ARG A 159 7.49 -4.00 -9.63
C ARG A 159 6.37 -4.33 -10.62
N THR A 160 5.22 -4.78 -10.13
CA THR A 160 4.08 -5.20 -10.98
C THR A 160 3.64 -4.11 -11.93
N SER A 161 3.65 -2.86 -11.49
CA SER A 161 3.29 -1.69 -12.30
C SER A 161 4.42 -1.25 -13.20
N SER A 162 5.62 -1.08 -12.66
CA SER A 162 6.78 -0.57 -13.40
C SER A 162 7.19 -1.52 -14.54
N PHE A 163 7.10 -2.83 -14.33
CA PHE A 163 7.56 -3.84 -15.29
C PHE A 163 6.58 -4.10 -16.45
N GLN A 164 5.44 -3.44 -16.47
CA GLN A 164 4.55 -3.44 -17.65
C GLN A 164 5.09 -2.56 -18.79
N PHE A 165 6.03 -1.66 -18.50
CA PHE A 165 6.62 -0.78 -19.49
C PHE A 165 7.93 -1.39 -20.05
N ARG A 166 7.83 -2.06 -21.20
CA ARG A 166 8.95 -2.77 -21.87
C ARG A 166 9.12 -2.32 -23.32
N GLY A 167 10.34 -2.30 -23.81
CA GLY A 167 10.65 -2.03 -25.22
C GLY A 167 9.96 -0.75 -25.73
N ALA A 168 9.12 -0.86 -26.75
CA ALA A 168 8.40 0.28 -27.34
C ALA A 168 7.39 0.96 -26.38
N ASP A 169 6.94 0.27 -25.33
CA ASP A 169 6.01 0.83 -24.33
C ASP A 169 6.70 1.73 -23.28
N LYS A 170 8.03 1.83 -23.30
CA LYS A 170 8.82 2.76 -22.45
C LYS A 170 8.62 4.23 -22.85
N ASN A 171 7.36 4.67 -22.95
CA ASN A 171 7.03 6.07 -23.27
C ASN A 171 6.96 6.89 -21.99
N VAL A 172 7.88 7.83 -21.85
CA VAL A 172 8.11 8.64 -20.64
C VAL A 172 6.86 9.40 -20.19
N ALA A 173 6.11 10.03 -21.11
CA ALA A 173 4.88 10.74 -20.77
C ALA A 173 3.81 9.79 -20.24
N ARG A 174 3.62 8.63 -20.91
CA ARG A 174 2.64 7.63 -20.52
C ARG A 174 2.98 7.00 -19.15
N ILE A 175 4.27 6.81 -18.84
CA ILE A 175 4.72 6.29 -17.55
C ILE A 175 4.31 7.25 -16.42
N GLY A 176 4.55 8.56 -16.61
CA GLY A 176 4.15 9.59 -15.64
C GLY A 176 2.66 9.60 -15.38
N ASP A 177 1.85 9.62 -16.44
CA ASP A 177 0.39 9.68 -16.35
C ASP A 177 -0.21 8.42 -15.71
N VAL A 178 0.29 7.24 -16.06
CA VAL A 178 -0.28 5.96 -15.61
C VAL A 178 0.18 5.58 -14.21
N LEU A 179 1.47 5.82 -13.87
CA LEU A 179 2.05 5.42 -12.60
C LEU A 179 2.02 6.52 -11.54
N GLY A 180 1.73 7.76 -11.91
CA GLY A 180 1.89 8.90 -11.01
C GLY A 180 3.35 9.10 -10.57
N ALA A 181 4.31 8.57 -11.35
CA ALA A 181 5.72 8.71 -11.07
C ALA A 181 6.21 10.13 -11.41
N THR A 182 7.16 10.65 -10.65
CA THR A 182 7.83 11.93 -10.94
C THR A 182 9.16 11.71 -11.65
N HIS A 183 9.75 10.53 -11.46
CA HIS A 183 11.04 10.12 -12.05
C HIS A 183 10.97 8.69 -12.52
N VAL A 184 11.79 8.38 -13.51
CA VAL A 184 11.98 7.01 -14.01
C VAL A 184 13.47 6.67 -14.05
N LEU A 185 13.80 5.48 -13.53
CA LEU A 185 15.11 4.85 -13.70
C LEU A 185 14.97 3.75 -14.74
N ASP A 186 15.70 3.87 -15.83
CA ASP A 186 15.78 2.90 -16.92
C ASP A 186 17.23 2.50 -17.15
N GLY A 187 17.46 1.41 -17.88
CA GLY A 187 18.81 0.98 -18.15
C GLY A 187 18.93 -0.25 -19.02
N SER A 188 20.16 -0.76 -19.11
CA SER A 188 20.46 -1.99 -19.82
C SER A 188 21.52 -2.80 -19.10
N VAL A 189 21.45 -4.12 -19.25
CA VAL A 189 22.43 -5.08 -18.75
C VAL A 189 23.04 -5.81 -19.91
N ARG A 190 24.38 -5.91 -19.93
CA ARG A 190 25.14 -6.72 -20.88
C ARG A 190 26.07 -7.64 -20.12
N ARG A 191 25.90 -8.95 -20.30
CA ARG A 191 26.79 -9.98 -19.77
C ARG A 191 27.59 -10.59 -20.90
N ALA A 192 28.89 -10.73 -20.71
CA ALA A 192 29.81 -11.39 -21.63
C ALA A 192 30.74 -12.29 -20.81
N GLY A 193 30.40 -13.57 -20.72
CA GLY A 193 31.09 -14.53 -19.83
C GLY A 193 30.94 -14.13 -18.36
N ALA A 194 32.07 -13.93 -17.67
CA ALA A 194 32.13 -13.49 -16.29
C ALA A 194 31.94 -11.96 -16.11
N ARG A 195 32.00 -11.15 -17.18
CA ARG A 195 31.89 -9.68 -17.10
C ARG A 195 30.47 -9.23 -17.26
N VAL A 196 30.05 -8.29 -16.42
CA VAL A 196 28.73 -7.63 -16.46
C VAL A 196 28.94 -6.12 -16.56
N ARG A 197 28.12 -5.49 -17.41
CA ARG A 197 27.99 -4.04 -17.50
C ARG A 197 26.54 -3.66 -17.29
N ILE A 198 26.29 -2.73 -16.38
CA ILE A 198 24.99 -2.09 -16.16
C ILE A 198 25.12 -0.63 -16.60
N ALA A 199 24.27 -0.18 -17.52
CA ALA A 199 24.09 1.23 -17.82
C ALA A 199 22.74 1.67 -17.25
N ALA A 200 22.72 2.77 -16.49
CA ALA A 200 21.51 3.26 -15.84
C ALA A 200 21.32 4.76 -16.13
N HIS A 201 20.06 5.16 -16.31
CA HIS A 201 19.66 6.51 -16.66
C HIS A 201 18.47 6.92 -15.80
N LEU A 202 18.59 8.03 -15.09
CA LEU A 202 17.52 8.64 -14.30
C LEU A 202 16.96 9.84 -15.06
N MET A 203 15.65 9.85 -15.28
CA MET A 203 14.95 10.92 -15.98
C MET A 203 13.86 11.53 -15.09
N SER A 204 13.72 12.85 -15.16
CA SER A 204 12.57 13.58 -14.63
C SER A 204 11.42 13.50 -15.64
N LEU A 205 10.21 13.16 -15.17
CA LEU A 205 9.03 13.03 -16.04
C LEU A 205 8.34 14.39 -16.28
N ALA A 206 8.58 15.37 -15.42
CA ALA A 206 7.97 16.70 -15.53
C ALA A 206 8.47 17.49 -16.75
N ASP A 207 9.76 17.41 -17.01
CA ASP A 207 10.44 18.14 -18.11
C ASP A 207 11.13 17.21 -19.11
N GLN A 208 11.02 15.88 -18.88
CA GLN A 208 11.65 14.83 -19.70
C GLN A 208 13.18 14.99 -19.82
N GLN A 209 13.80 15.61 -18.81
CA GLN A 209 15.25 15.81 -18.77
C GLN A 209 15.95 14.64 -18.11
N MET A 210 17.14 14.30 -18.64
CA MET A 210 18.03 13.34 -17.99
C MET A 210 18.66 14.00 -16.76
N VAL A 211 18.34 13.47 -15.57
CA VAL A 211 18.86 13.94 -14.29
C VAL A 211 20.26 13.37 -14.05
N TRP A 212 20.44 12.10 -14.43
CA TRP A 212 21.70 11.40 -14.21
C TRP A 212 21.83 10.20 -15.16
N SER A 213 23.06 9.85 -15.52
CA SER A 213 23.41 8.66 -16.31
C SER A 213 24.80 8.20 -15.95
N ASP A 214 24.98 6.89 -15.75
CA ASP A 214 26.28 6.31 -15.47
C ASP A 214 26.37 4.84 -15.92
N ARG A 215 27.59 4.27 -15.88
CA ARG A 215 27.91 2.89 -16.26
C ARG A 215 28.71 2.21 -15.16
N PHE A 216 28.32 1.00 -14.84
CA PHE A 216 28.92 0.18 -13.80
C PHE A 216 29.44 -1.12 -14.42
N ASP A 217 30.72 -1.37 -14.30
CA ASP A 217 31.41 -2.54 -14.83
C ASP A 217 31.94 -3.41 -13.70
N GLY A 218 31.76 -4.74 -13.78
CA GLY A 218 32.27 -5.70 -12.79
C GLY A 218 32.16 -7.14 -13.26
N ASP A 219 32.43 -8.05 -12.35
CA ASP A 219 32.28 -9.48 -12.59
C ASP A 219 30.86 -9.93 -12.21
N ALA A 220 30.39 -11.04 -12.78
CA ALA A 220 29.07 -11.59 -12.50
C ALA A 220 28.87 -11.92 -11.00
N ASP A 221 29.94 -12.27 -10.30
CA ASP A 221 29.93 -12.52 -8.85
C ASP A 221 29.82 -11.22 -8.03
N ASP A 222 30.08 -10.06 -8.65
CA ASP A 222 29.96 -8.73 -8.03
C ASP A 222 28.63 -8.02 -8.40
N LEU A 223 27.70 -8.73 -9.03
CA LEU A 223 26.47 -8.13 -9.57
C LEU A 223 25.66 -7.36 -8.52
N PHE A 224 25.60 -7.86 -7.27
CA PHE A 224 24.95 -7.13 -6.16
C PHE A 224 25.65 -5.81 -5.81
N VAL A 225 26.97 -5.81 -5.78
CA VAL A 225 27.75 -4.60 -5.54
C VAL A 225 27.46 -3.56 -6.62
N LEU A 226 27.31 -4.02 -7.87
CA LEU A 226 26.93 -3.15 -8.99
C LEU A 226 25.51 -2.61 -8.83
N GLN A 227 24.54 -3.44 -8.47
CA GLN A 227 23.14 -3.04 -8.22
C GLN A 227 23.03 -2.04 -7.09
N ASP A 228 23.70 -2.30 -5.97
CA ASP A 228 23.77 -1.38 -4.85
C ASP A 228 24.43 -0.04 -5.19
N SER A 229 25.45 -0.08 -6.07
CA SER A 229 26.11 1.13 -6.55
C SER A 229 25.19 1.96 -7.44
N VAL A 230 24.41 1.31 -8.32
CA VAL A 230 23.38 1.97 -9.15
C VAL A 230 22.30 2.60 -8.26
N ALA A 231 21.79 1.85 -7.29
CA ALA A 231 20.77 2.34 -6.36
C ALA A 231 21.25 3.56 -5.57
N ALA A 232 22.46 3.48 -5.00
CA ALA A 232 23.07 4.58 -4.25
C ALA A 232 23.29 5.83 -5.12
N ALA A 233 23.75 5.66 -6.35
CA ALA A 233 23.97 6.76 -7.28
C ALA A 233 22.64 7.40 -7.73
N ALA A 234 21.60 6.60 -7.99
CA ALA A 234 20.28 7.09 -8.34
C ALA A 234 19.64 7.90 -7.19
N VAL A 235 19.75 7.41 -5.94
CA VAL A 235 19.28 8.12 -4.74
C VAL A 235 20.05 9.43 -4.56
N ALA A 236 21.38 9.41 -4.69
CA ALA A 236 22.20 10.61 -4.58
C ALA A 236 21.85 11.66 -5.64
N ALA A 237 21.59 11.23 -6.87
CA ALA A 237 21.14 12.12 -7.95
C ALA A 237 19.76 12.72 -7.67
N LEU A 238 18.84 11.94 -7.10
CA LEU A 238 17.53 12.44 -6.69
C LEU A 238 17.63 13.41 -5.51
N ASP A 239 18.46 13.15 -4.51
CA ASP A 239 18.61 14.02 -3.33
C ASP A 239 19.49 15.25 -3.55
N GLY A 240 20.17 15.33 -4.68
CA GLY A 240 21.13 16.39 -4.97
C GLY A 240 22.40 16.32 -4.11
N ALA A 241 22.68 15.17 -3.49
CA ALA A 241 23.83 14.91 -2.64
C ALA A 241 24.76 13.89 -3.29
N MET A 242 26.00 14.28 -3.57
CA MET A 242 27.04 13.36 -4.04
C MET A 242 27.76 12.74 -2.83
N ASN A 243 27.38 11.55 -2.42
CA ASN A 243 28.31 10.64 -1.75
C ASN A 243 27.78 9.19 -1.67
N PRO A 244 28.43 8.18 -2.28
CA PRO A 244 28.06 6.80 -2.16
C PRO A 244 28.93 6.10 -1.11
N ALA A 245 28.32 5.56 -0.05
CA ALA A 245 29.00 4.60 0.82
C ALA A 245 28.03 3.56 1.37
N GLY A 246 28.28 2.32 1.03
CA GLY A 246 27.63 1.14 1.60
C GLY A 246 28.03 -0.12 0.84
N VAL A 247 29.02 -0.85 1.35
CA VAL A 247 29.47 -2.14 0.79
C VAL A 247 28.47 -3.22 1.24
N CYS A 248 27.86 -3.93 0.29
CA CYS A 248 27.01 -5.10 0.54
C CYS A 248 27.80 -6.40 0.39
N ALA A 249 27.37 -7.45 1.10
CA ALA A 249 28.02 -8.75 1.07
C ALA A 249 27.93 -9.42 -0.33
N ARG A 250 29.00 -10.07 -0.78
CA ARG A 250 29.05 -10.81 -2.05
C ARG A 250 28.10 -12.00 -2.01
N ARG A 251 27.23 -12.13 -3.00
CA ARG A 251 26.34 -13.28 -3.22
C ARG A 251 26.84 -14.07 -4.44
N PRO A 252 26.95 -15.42 -4.37
CA PRO A 252 27.32 -16.22 -5.54
C PRO A 252 26.34 -16.03 -6.71
N ALA A 253 26.83 -15.98 -7.94
CA ALA A 253 26.02 -15.73 -9.14
C ALA A 253 24.85 -16.72 -9.29
N GLU A 254 25.05 -18.00 -8.97
CA GLU A 254 23.99 -19.02 -9.02
C GLU A 254 22.86 -18.74 -8.01
N VAL A 255 23.18 -18.30 -6.79
CA VAL A 255 22.19 -17.92 -5.78
C VAL A 255 21.40 -16.72 -6.27
N HIS A 256 22.07 -15.75 -6.85
CA HIS A 256 21.44 -14.59 -7.43
C HIS A 256 20.45 -14.96 -8.54
N ASP A 257 20.88 -15.75 -9.53
CA ASP A 257 20.04 -16.18 -10.65
C ASP A 257 18.79 -16.94 -10.16
N LEU A 258 18.93 -17.80 -9.14
CA LEU A 258 17.79 -18.53 -8.56
C LEU A 258 16.81 -17.61 -7.81
N VAL A 259 17.32 -16.64 -7.05
CA VAL A 259 16.48 -15.63 -6.37
C VAL A 259 15.65 -14.86 -7.40
N LEU A 260 16.26 -14.38 -8.49
CA LEU A 260 15.58 -13.66 -9.55
C LEU A 260 14.47 -14.50 -10.22
N GLN A 261 14.77 -15.75 -10.56
CA GLN A 261 13.81 -16.66 -11.20
C GLN A 261 12.63 -17.01 -10.27
N LEU A 262 12.82 -16.98 -8.96
CA LEU A 262 11.78 -17.27 -7.96
C LEU A 262 10.97 -16.04 -7.57
N HIS A 263 11.54 -14.84 -7.72
CA HIS A 263 10.80 -13.57 -7.55
C HIS A 263 9.78 -13.29 -8.66
N ASP A 264 9.93 -13.89 -9.83
CA ASP A 264 9.07 -13.65 -11.01
C ASP A 264 7.66 -14.25 -10.89
N TRP A 265 7.13 -14.28 -9.66
CA TRP A 265 5.82 -14.85 -9.38
C TRP A 265 4.73 -13.78 -9.21
N THR A 266 4.06 -13.43 -10.29
CA THR A 266 2.95 -12.45 -10.30
C THR A 266 1.54 -13.07 -10.23
N GLY A 267 1.43 -14.41 -10.05
CA GLY A 267 0.13 -15.09 -9.99
C GLY A 267 0.23 -16.52 -9.44
N PRO A 268 -0.91 -17.23 -9.24
CA PRO A 268 -0.87 -18.65 -8.93
C PRO A 268 -0.11 -19.38 -10.04
N PRO A 269 0.83 -20.29 -9.68
CA PRO A 269 1.60 -21.01 -10.70
C PRO A 269 0.65 -21.89 -11.50
N ALA A 270 0.90 -21.96 -12.81
CA ALA A 270 0.34 -23.05 -13.58
C ALA A 270 0.75 -24.38 -12.92
N VAL A 271 -0.18 -25.28 -12.71
CA VAL A 271 0.04 -26.55 -12.02
C VAL A 271 1.21 -27.32 -12.65
N ASP A 272 1.36 -27.23 -13.97
CA ASP A 272 2.42 -27.87 -14.74
C ASP A 272 3.84 -27.32 -14.42
N ALA A 273 3.98 -26.10 -13.91
CA ALA A 273 5.27 -25.49 -13.56
C ALA A 273 5.73 -25.83 -12.12
N LEU A 274 4.89 -26.47 -11.31
CA LEU A 274 5.14 -26.73 -9.90
C LEU A 274 6.41 -27.58 -9.65
N PRO A 275 6.66 -28.72 -10.36
CA PRO A 275 7.85 -29.55 -10.11
C PRO A 275 9.16 -28.81 -10.37
N ALA A 276 9.24 -28.05 -11.47
CA ALA A 276 10.44 -27.29 -11.82
C ALA A 276 10.72 -26.18 -10.78
N ARG A 277 9.67 -25.59 -10.23
CA ARG A 277 9.76 -24.54 -9.22
C ARG A 277 10.22 -25.09 -7.88
N LEU A 278 9.70 -26.21 -7.45
CA LEU A 278 10.15 -26.92 -6.24
C LEU A 278 11.62 -27.29 -6.33
N ALA A 279 12.10 -27.77 -7.48
CA ALA A 279 13.51 -28.08 -7.69
C ALA A 279 14.42 -26.85 -7.56
N LYS A 280 13.98 -25.68 -8.10
CA LYS A 280 14.71 -24.41 -7.92
C LYS A 280 14.76 -23.96 -6.46
N LEU A 281 13.66 -24.11 -5.72
CA LEU A 281 13.59 -23.80 -4.29
C LEU A 281 14.54 -24.69 -3.47
N GLU A 282 14.59 -25.99 -3.77
CA GLU A 282 15.52 -26.92 -3.10
C GLU A 282 16.99 -26.60 -3.43
N ARG A 283 17.27 -26.22 -4.67
CA ARG A 283 18.61 -25.79 -5.07
C ARG A 283 19.02 -24.48 -4.37
N LEU A 284 18.12 -23.49 -4.32
CA LEU A 284 18.37 -22.23 -3.61
C LEU A 284 18.60 -22.48 -2.11
N GLU A 285 17.80 -23.34 -1.48
CA GLU A 285 17.93 -23.70 -0.06
C GLU A 285 19.31 -24.30 0.27
N ALA A 286 19.82 -25.16 -0.63
CA ALA A 286 21.16 -25.77 -0.47
C ALA A 286 22.30 -24.75 -0.58
N LEU A 287 22.07 -23.62 -1.25
CA LEU A 287 23.08 -22.59 -1.52
C LEU A 287 22.94 -21.32 -0.67
N ALA A 288 21.79 -21.12 0.00
CA ALA A 288 21.41 -19.85 0.62
C ALA A 288 22.30 -19.44 1.81
N ALA A 289 23.06 -20.38 2.42
CA ALA A 289 23.94 -20.12 3.56
C ALA A 289 23.37 -19.08 4.57
N ASP A 290 24.04 -17.93 4.72
CA ASP A 290 23.64 -16.82 5.62
C ASP A 290 23.04 -15.63 4.85
N ASP A 291 22.35 -15.88 3.73
CA ASP A 291 21.68 -14.87 2.92
C ASP A 291 20.22 -14.70 3.34
N ALA A 292 19.90 -13.66 4.11
CA ALA A 292 18.56 -13.36 4.59
C ALA A 292 17.54 -13.19 3.44
N GLY A 293 17.93 -12.51 2.35
CA GLY A 293 17.06 -12.30 1.19
C GLY A 293 16.72 -13.62 0.48
N ALA A 294 17.71 -14.51 0.28
CA ALA A 294 17.47 -15.83 -0.30
C ALA A 294 16.50 -16.65 0.56
N TRP A 295 16.69 -16.67 1.89
CA TRP A 295 15.78 -17.35 2.82
C TRP A 295 14.38 -16.72 2.81
N GLY A 296 14.28 -15.39 2.70
CA GLY A 296 13.02 -14.68 2.57
C GLY A 296 12.23 -15.12 1.33
N VAL A 297 12.90 -15.18 0.16
CA VAL A 297 12.31 -15.66 -1.10
C VAL A 297 11.86 -17.11 -1.01
N ILE A 298 12.69 -18.00 -0.42
CA ILE A 298 12.31 -19.40 -0.18
C ILE A 298 11.03 -19.48 0.67
N ALA A 299 10.97 -18.68 1.73
CA ALA A 299 9.82 -18.65 2.64
C ALA A 299 8.55 -18.18 1.92
N ALA A 300 8.61 -17.04 1.24
CA ALA A 300 7.46 -16.45 0.53
C ALA A 300 6.94 -17.35 -0.59
N ALA A 301 7.85 -17.94 -1.38
CA ALA A 301 7.48 -18.86 -2.44
C ALA A 301 6.79 -20.12 -1.89
N ARG A 302 7.30 -20.74 -0.82
CA ARG A 302 6.68 -21.91 -0.20
C ARG A 302 5.33 -21.58 0.46
N ALA A 303 5.22 -20.44 1.13
CA ALA A 303 3.96 -20.00 1.74
C ALA A 303 2.88 -19.84 0.67
N SER A 304 3.23 -19.25 -0.47
CA SER A 304 2.29 -19.11 -1.59
C SER A 304 1.91 -20.46 -2.22
N LEU A 305 2.83 -21.44 -2.27
CA LEU A 305 2.51 -22.79 -2.74
C LEU A 305 1.47 -23.50 -1.88
N CYS A 306 1.34 -23.16 -0.60
CA CYS A 306 0.32 -23.74 0.28
C CYS A 306 -1.12 -23.51 -0.24
N TRP A 307 -1.36 -22.50 -1.05
CA TRP A 307 -2.69 -22.19 -1.59
C TRP A 307 -3.15 -23.19 -2.66
N VAL A 308 -2.21 -23.75 -3.42
CA VAL A 308 -2.49 -24.69 -4.52
C VAL A 308 -2.11 -26.13 -4.20
N ALA A 309 -1.44 -26.36 -3.04
CA ALA A 309 -1.02 -27.68 -2.62
C ALA A 309 -2.19 -28.55 -2.14
N SER A 310 -2.07 -29.85 -2.37
CA SER A 310 -2.99 -30.83 -1.81
C SER A 310 -3.01 -30.78 -0.27
N ALA A 311 -4.11 -31.24 0.35
CA ALA A 311 -4.23 -31.32 1.80
C ALA A 311 -3.10 -32.14 2.46
N ALA A 312 -2.59 -33.16 1.74
CA ALA A 312 -1.50 -34.02 2.23
C ALA A 312 -0.12 -33.33 2.22
N GLU A 313 0.14 -32.44 1.24
CA GLU A 313 1.43 -31.76 1.07
C GLU A 313 1.51 -30.44 1.85
N ARG A 314 0.38 -29.81 2.09
CA ARG A 314 0.28 -28.47 2.71
C ARG A 314 0.99 -28.37 4.06
N PRO A 315 0.83 -29.30 5.03
CA PRO A 315 1.52 -29.20 6.33
C PRO A 315 3.04 -29.13 6.17
N ARG A 316 3.63 -30.00 5.35
CA ARG A 316 5.08 -30.02 5.10
C ARG A 316 5.58 -28.74 4.45
N LEU A 317 4.84 -28.18 3.50
CA LEU A 317 5.20 -26.91 2.86
C LEU A 317 5.15 -25.74 3.84
N ARG A 318 4.13 -25.72 4.72
CA ARG A 318 3.98 -24.71 5.78
C ARG A 318 5.16 -24.72 6.75
N ASP A 319 5.53 -25.90 7.26
CA ASP A 319 6.64 -26.05 8.21
C ASP A 319 7.95 -25.58 7.58
N ARG A 320 8.23 -25.99 6.33
CA ARG A 320 9.42 -25.55 5.60
C ARG A 320 9.40 -24.05 5.29
N ALA A 321 8.24 -23.47 5.00
CA ALA A 321 8.10 -22.02 4.78
C ALA A 321 8.36 -21.25 6.09
N ARG A 322 7.80 -21.71 7.21
CA ARG A 322 8.01 -21.12 8.53
C ARG A 322 9.48 -21.15 8.94
N THR A 323 10.12 -22.32 8.83
CA THR A 323 11.55 -22.48 9.14
C THR A 323 12.43 -21.55 8.31
N ALA A 324 12.13 -21.40 7.00
CA ALA A 324 12.87 -20.50 6.13
C ALA A 324 12.67 -19.03 6.53
N ALA A 325 11.44 -18.64 6.89
CA ALA A 325 11.15 -17.28 7.34
C ALA A 325 11.84 -16.94 8.66
N GLU A 326 11.80 -17.85 9.62
CA GLU A 326 12.47 -17.68 10.92
C GLU A 326 13.99 -17.57 10.75
N ARG A 327 14.58 -18.35 9.85
CA ARG A 327 16.01 -18.25 9.51
C ARG A 327 16.35 -16.91 8.86
N ALA A 328 15.55 -16.44 7.90
CA ALA A 328 15.73 -15.12 7.30
C ALA A 328 15.72 -14.01 8.35
N LEU A 329 14.73 -14.02 9.24
CA LEU A 329 14.59 -13.02 10.30
C LEU A 329 15.68 -13.10 11.38
N ALA A 330 16.25 -14.29 11.62
CA ALA A 330 17.39 -14.45 12.51
C ALA A 330 18.67 -13.81 11.94
N ILE A 331 18.81 -13.75 10.60
CA ILE A 331 19.93 -13.11 9.91
C ILE A 331 19.68 -11.60 9.80
N ASP A 332 18.52 -11.18 9.29
CA ASP A 332 18.08 -9.78 9.23
C ASP A 332 16.58 -9.67 9.54
N ALA A 333 16.26 -9.13 10.71
CA ALA A 333 14.88 -8.94 11.17
C ALA A 333 14.03 -8.01 10.27
N ARG A 334 14.65 -7.30 9.32
CA ARG A 334 13.98 -6.41 8.36
C ARG A 334 13.63 -7.10 7.05
N THR A 335 13.78 -8.41 6.91
CA THR A 335 13.46 -9.16 5.68
C THR A 335 11.95 -9.17 5.45
N GLY A 336 11.45 -8.29 4.57
CA GLY A 336 10.02 -8.08 4.29
C GLY A 336 9.32 -9.35 3.81
N GLU A 337 9.95 -10.12 2.88
CA GLU A 337 9.45 -11.38 2.35
C GLU A 337 9.23 -12.44 3.44
N ALA A 338 10.07 -12.45 4.47
CA ALA A 338 9.91 -13.38 5.59
C ALA A 338 8.68 -13.02 6.46
N HIS A 339 8.47 -11.75 6.74
CA HIS A 339 7.27 -11.29 7.44
C HIS A 339 5.99 -11.60 6.65
N LYS A 340 6.02 -11.35 5.34
CA LYS A 340 4.93 -11.69 4.41
C LYS A 340 4.66 -13.20 4.40
N ALA A 341 5.70 -14.03 4.31
CA ALA A 341 5.56 -15.47 4.37
C ALA A 341 4.85 -15.91 5.65
N LEU A 342 5.27 -15.41 6.81
CA LEU A 342 4.65 -15.71 8.09
C LEU A 342 3.19 -15.25 8.15
N TYR A 343 2.85 -14.10 7.56
CA TYR A 343 1.46 -13.64 7.44
C TYR A 343 0.59 -14.65 6.67
N LEU A 344 1.07 -15.12 5.51
CA LEU A 344 0.34 -16.09 4.69
C LEU A 344 0.13 -17.45 5.36
N LEU A 345 0.91 -17.75 6.39
CA LEU A 345 0.84 -19.00 7.17
C LEU A 345 -0.04 -18.88 8.42
N GLU A 346 -0.55 -17.71 8.76
CA GLU A 346 -1.39 -17.55 9.94
C GLU A 346 -2.80 -18.15 9.73
N PRO A 347 -3.47 -18.56 10.82
CA PRO A 347 -4.85 -19.01 10.76
C PRO A 347 -5.80 -17.86 10.39
N ALA A 348 -6.97 -18.20 9.86
CA ALA A 348 -7.96 -17.24 9.43
C ALA A 348 -8.56 -16.44 10.60
N ILE A 349 -8.61 -17.02 11.81
CA ILE A 349 -9.15 -16.40 13.02
C ILE A 349 -8.28 -16.65 14.26
N GLY A 350 -8.44 -15.80 15.26
CA GLY A 350 -7.91 -16.01 16.61
C GLY A 350 -6.56 -15.36 16.89
N ARG A 351 -5.77 -14.99 15.88
CA ARG A 351 -4.41 -14.42 16.06
C ARG A 351 -4.23 -13.03 15.43
N PHE A 352 -5.28 -12.23 15.43
CA PHE A 352 -5.30 -10.95 14.72
C PHE A 352 -4.26 -9.95 15.22
N HIS A 353 -3.97 -9.92 16.53
CA HIS A 353 -2.97 -9.00 17.07
C HIS A 353 -1.56 -9.36 16.59
N GLU A 354 -1.17 -10.62 16.63
CA GLU A 354 0.13 -11.08 16.15
C GLU A 354 0.29 -10.85 14.63
N ILE A 355 -0.80 -11.05 13.88
CA ILE A 355 -0.85 -10.77 12.44
C ILE A 355 -0.60 -9.28 12.19
N GLU A 356 -1.30 -8.40 12.91
CA GLU A 356 -1.10 -6.94 12.77
C GLU A 356 0.35 -6.56 13.06
N GLN A 357 0.93 -7.03 14.18
CA GLN A 357 2.31 -6.72 14.54
C GLN A 357 3.31 -7.17 13.46
N ARG A 358 3.12 -8.34 12.86
CA ARG A 358 3.96 -8.81 11.75
C ARG A 358 3.82 -7.96 10.50
N LEU A 359 2.60 -7.59 10.12
CA LEU A 359 2.37 -6.73 8.97
C LEU A 359 2.96 -5.33 9.17
N LEU A 360 2.90 -4.80 10.40
CA LEU A 360 3.53 -3.52 10.74
C LEU A 360 5.06 -3.61 10.68
N ALA A 361 5.65 -4.72 11.15
CA ALA A 361 7.08 -4.98 11.03
C ALA A 361 7.50 -5.12 9.56
N ALA A 362 6.73 -5.86 8.75
CA ALA A 362 6.96 -5.99 7.31
C ALA A 362 6.90 -4.62 6.60
N ARG A 363 5.90 -3.80 6.93
CA ARG A 363 5.78 -2.43 6.39
C ARG A 363 6.97 -1.55 6.77
N ALA A 364 7.48 -1.67 8.01
CA ALA A 364 8.66 -0.92 8.43
C ALA A 364 9.91 -1.35 7.66
N ALA A 365 10.01 -2.63 7.29
CA ALA A 365 11.12 -3.17 6.51
C ALA A 365 11.04 -2.82 5.01
N ALA A 366 9.83 -2.83 4.44
CA ALA A 366 9.55 -2.55 3.03
C ALA A 366 8.34 -1.60 2.88
N PRO A 367 8.53 -0.28 3.09
CA PRO A 367 7.44 0.70 3.19
C PRO A 367 6.70 0.94 1.87
N ASP A 368 7.29 0.59 0.75
CA ASP A 368 6.70 0.75 -0.60
C ASP A 368 6.33 -0.60 -1.24
N ASP A 369 6.23 -1.67 -0.46
CA ASP A 369 5.71 -2.94 -0.94
C ASP A 369 4.17 -2.91 -0.98
N GLY A 370 3.62 -2.86 -2.19
CA GLY A 370 2.16 -2.79 -2.41
C GLY A 370 1.42 -4.02 -1.91
N GLU A 371 2.08 -5.18 -1.82
CA GLU A 371 1.46 -6.41 -1.32
C GLU A 371 1.34 -6.41 0.21
N ILE A 372 2.32 -5.84 0.91
CA ILE A 372 2.24 -5.65 2.36
C ILE A 372 1.11 -4.68 2.71
N HIS A 373 0.98 -3.58 1.98
CA HIS A 373 -0.13 -2.64 2.16
C HIS A 373 -1.49 -3.27 1.83
N TRP A 374 -1.56 -4.11 0.80
CA TRP A 374 -2.76 -4.89 0.50
C TRP A 374 -3.10 -5.87 1.63
N SER A 375 -2.11 -6.53 2.23
CA SER A 375 -2.31 -7.42 3.36
C SER A 375 -2.81 -6.68 4.61
N LEU A 376 -2.30 -5.47 4.87
CA LEU A 376 -2.82 -4.58 5.91
C LEU A 376 -4.26 -4.15 5.64
N TYR A 377 -4.60 -3.81 4.38
CA TYR A 377 -5.97 -3.54 3.99
C TYR A 377 -6.89 -4.72 4.31
N ALA A 378 -6.54 -5.92 3.87
CA ALA A 378 -7.33 -7.13 4.07
C ALA A 378 -7.47 -7.47 5.56
N HIS A 379 -6.40 -7.31 6.34
CA HIS A 379 -6.43 -7.48 7.79
C HIS A 379 -7.39 -6.50 8.46
N TYR A 380 -7.23 -5.19 8.24
CA TYR A 380 -8.08 -4.18 8.85
C TYR A 380 -9.55 -4.29 8.43
N LEU A 381 -9.80 -4.64 7.17
CA LEU A 381 -11.15 -4.94 6.69
C LEU A 381 -11.77 -6.13 7.45
N SER A 382 -11.00 -7.20 7.68
CA SER A 382 -11.43 -8.41 8.37
C SER A 382 -11.74 -8.19 9.85
N VAL A 383 -11.12 -7.20 10.48
CA VAL A 383 -11.34 -6.86 11.89
C VAL A 383 -12.24 -5.63 12.09
N GLY A 384 -12.87 -5.12 11.04
CA GLY A 384 -13.82 -4.03 11.09
C GLY A 384 -13.23 -2.62 11.26
N ARG A 385 -11.91 -2.45 11.10
CA ARG A 385 -11.21 -1.15 11.16
C ARG A 385 -11.14 -0.54 9.75
N LEU A 386 -12.29 -0.08 9.27
CA LEU A 386 -12.49 0.31 7.87
C LEU A 386 -11.70 1.56 7.47
N ARG A 387 -11.46 2.49 8.41
CA ARG A 387 -10.67 3.70 8.17
C ARG A 387 -9.20 3.36 7.92
N GLU A 388 -8.61 2.51 8.75
CA GLU A 388 -7.25 2.04 8.56
C GLU A 388 -7.13 1.14 7.32
N SER A 389 -8.17 0.35 7.04
CA SER A 389 -8.28 -0.42 5.81
C SER A 389 -8.22 0.50 4.58
N PHE A 390 -8.96 1.61 4.58
CA PHE A 390 -8.93 2.61 3.50
C PHE A 390 -7.52 3.19 3.30
N VAL A 391 -6.85 3.63 4.36
CA VAL A 391 -5.50 4.20 4.29
C VAL A 391 -4.50 3.18 3.71
N ALA A 392 -4.62 1.92 4.11
CA ALA A 392 -3.77 0.85 3.61
C ALA A 392 -4.04 0.54 2.13
N ALA A 393 -5.32 0.49 1.72
CA ALA A 393 -5.72 0.27 0.33
C ALA A 393 -5.27 1.41 -0.60
N GLU A 394 -5.44 2.66 -0.17
CA GLU A 394 -4.95 3.84 -0.90
C GLU A 394 -3.44 3.77 -1.10
N ARG A 395 -2.68 3.41 -0.05
CA ARG A 395 -1.23 3.29 -0.15
C ARG A 395 -0.83 2.15 -1.09
N ALA A 396 -1.48 0.97 -0.99
CA ALA A 396 -1.24 -0.15 -1.88
C ALA A 396 -1.44 0.24 -3.36
N TYR A 397 -2.55 0.92 -3.65
CA TYR A 397 -2.84 1.42 -5.00
C TYR A 397 -1.84 2.49 -5.46
N ARG A 398 -1.43 3.40 -4.60
CA ARG A 398 -0.48 4.47 -4.93
C ARG A 398 0.91 3.93 -5.27
N VAL A 399 1.38 2.91 -4.56
CA VAL A 399 2.72 2.33 -4.80
C VAL A 399 2.72 1.29 -5.92
N ASP A 400 1.60 0.62 -6.19
CA ASP A 400 1.51 -0.38 -7.26
C ASP A 400 0.12 -0.32 -7.96
N PRO A 401 -0.14 0.74 -8.78
CA PRO A 401 -1.47 1.03 -9.33
C PRO A 401 -1.92 0.04 -10.41
N LEU A 402 -0.98 -0.65 -11.07
CA LEU A 402 -1.31 -1.62 -12.11
C LEU A 402 -1.39 -3.07 -11.60
N ARG A 403 -1.37 -3.27 -10.28
CA ARG A 403 -1.69 -4.56 -9.67
C ARG A 403 -3.21 -4.67 -9.49
N PRO A 404 -3.88 -5.67 -10.13
CA PRO A 404 -5.34 -5.79 -10.07
C PRO A 404 -5.89 -5.80 -8.64
N ALA A 405 -5.24 -6.57 -7.74
CA ALA A 405 -5.66 -6.68 -6.35
C ALA A 405 -5.64 -5.33 -5.60
N ASN A 406 -4.66 -4.46 -5.87
CA ASN A 406 -4.56 -3.14 -5.24
C ASN A 406 -5.64 -2.18 -5.75
N ALA A 407 -5.90 -2.19 -7.07
CA ALA A 407 -6.97 -1.38 -7.66
C ALA A 407 -8.34 -1.77 -7.09
N MET A 408 -8.62 -3.07 -6.98
CA MET A 408 -9.87 -3.57 -6.42
C MET A 408 -9.99 -3.34 -4.92
N ALA A 409 -8.90 -3.46 -4.16
CA ALA A 409 -8.86 -3.13 -2.74
C ALA A 409 -9.21 -1.65 -2.50
N TYR A 410 -8.62 -0.75 -3.28
CA TYR A 410 -8.90 0.68 -3.16
C TYR A 410 -10.33 1.02 -3.60
N ALA A 411 -10.83 0.44 -4.68
CA ALA A 411 -12.22 0.61 -5.10
C ALA A 411 -13.22 0.13 -4.02
N ASN A 412 -12.96 -1.02 -3.40
CA ASN A 412 -13.78 -1.53 -2.29
C ASN A 412 -13.70 -0.59 -1.07
N ALA A 413 -12.52 -0.12 -0.72
CA ALA A 413 -12.34 0.82 0.41
C ALA A 413 -13.08 2.14 0.17
N LEU A 414 -13.09 2.67 -1.05
CA LEU A 414 -13.88 3.84 -1.43
C LEU A 414 -15.38 3.62 -1.23
N PHE A 415 -15.91 2.43 -1.55
CA PHE A 415 -17.31 2.10 -1.26
C PHE A 415 -17.60 2.06 0.23
N THR A 416 -16.71 1.48 1.04
CA THR A 416 -16.92 1.40 2.49
C THR A 416 -16.90 2.76 3.17
N THR A 417 -16.22 3.75 2.58
CA THR A 417 -16.18 5.15 3.07
C THR A 417 -17.21 6.07 2.44
N GLY A 418 -18.00 5.59 1.46
CA GLY A 418 -19.08 6.35 0.84
C GLY A 418 -18.71 7.12 -0.44
N GLU A 419 -17.48 6.96 -0.94
CA GLU A 419 -16.98 7.59 -2.18
C GLU A 419 -17.40 6.77 -3.44
N GLU A 420 -18.68 6.49 -3.57
CA GLU A 420 -19.25 5.55 -4.56
C GLU A 420 -18.90 5.91 -6.01
N ARG A 421 -18.96 7.19 -6.38
CA ARG A 421 -18.66 7.63 -7.75
C ARG A 421 -17.22 7.34 -8.16
N GLN A 422 -16.30 7.60 -7.25
CA GLN A 422 -14.86 7.36 -7.47
C GLN A 422 -14.59 5.85 -7.54
N ALA A 423 -15.22 5.07 -6.68
CA ALA A 423 -15.13 3.62 -6.68
C ALA A 423 -15.58 3.00 -8.00
N LEU A 424 -16.77 3.40 -8.50
CA LEU A 424 -17.30 2.92 -9.79
C LEU A 424 -16.36 3.29 -10.96
N GLY A 425 -15.83 4.51 -10.98
CA GLY A 425 -14.85 4.95 -11.98
C GLY A 425 -13.61 4.07 -11.98
N LEU A 426 -13.06 3.77 -10.80
CA LEU A 426 -11.89 2.91 -10.67
C LEU A 426 -12.19 1.46 -11.09
N MET A 427 -13.38 0.93 -10.76
CA MET A 427 -13.80 -0.41 -11.19
C MET A 427 -13.95 -0.51 -12.71
N HIS A 428 -14.53 0.50 -13.37
CA HIS A 428 -14.57 0.54 -14.83
C HIS A 428 -13.16 0.50 -15.43
N HIS A 429 -12.25 1.34 -14.94
CA HIS A 429 -10.85 1.30 -15.40
C HIS A 429 -10.18 -0.05 -15.16
N ALA A 430 -10.44 -0.70 -14.03
CA ALA A 430 -9.90 -2.02 -13.73
C ALA A 430 -10.43 -3.08 -14.70
N LEU A 431 -11.73 -3.09 -14.97
CA LEU A 431 -12.38 -4.03 -15.91
C LEU A 431 -11.90 -3.83 -17.35
N ASP A 432 -11.69 -2.59 -17.78
CA ASP A 432 -11.13 -2.27 -19.11
C ASP A 432 -9.66 -2.71 -19.21
N ARG A 433 -8.90 -2.55 -18.15
CA ARG A 433 -7.47 -2.87 -18.10
C ARG A 433 -7.21 -4.38 -18.02
N TRP A 434 -8.00 -5.09 -17.20
CA TRP A 434 -7.88 -6.53 -16.95
C TRP A 434 -9.16 -7.28 -17.32
N PRO A 435 -9.59 -7.24 -18.58
CA PRO A 435 -10.90 -7.77 -19.00
C PRO A 435 -11.03 -9.28 -18.86
N ARG A 436 -9.93 -10.01 -18.66
CA ARG A 436 -9.89 -11.47 -18.50
C ARG A 436 -9.55 -11.94 -17.09
N ASP A 437 -9.43 -11.02 -16.14
CA ASP A 437 -9.14 -11.35 -14.74
C ASP A 437 -10.46 -11.69 -14.01
N PRO A 438 -10.68 -12.96 -13.60
CA PRO A 438 -11.92 -13.37 -12.96
C PRO A 438 -12.09 -12.78 -11.56
N VAL A 439 -10.98 -12.46 -10.87
CA VAL A 439 -11.02 -11.88 -9.53
C VAL A 439 -11.46 -10.42 -9.59
N VAL A 440 -10.90 -9.64 -10.53
CA VAL A 440 -11.35 -8.26 -10.80
C VAL A 440 -12.84 -8.24 -11.13
N PHE A 441 -13.27 -9.14 -12.00
CA PHE A 441 -14.68 -9.25 -12.39
C PHE A 441 -15.59 -9.58 -11.20
N ALA A 442 -15.26 -10.62 -10.43
CA ALA A 442 -16.07 -11.05 -9.29
C ALA A 442 -16.14 -9.97 -8.19
N ILE A 443 -15.02 -9.34 -7.84
CA ILE A 443 -14.98 -8.30 -6.81
C ILE A 443 -15.76 -7.05 -7.28
N ALA A 444 -15.61 -6.63 -8.54
CA ALA A 444 -16.34 -5.48 -9.08
C ALA A 444 -17.86 -5.68 -9.00
N LEU A 445 -18.33 -6.85 -9.47
CA LEU A 445 -19.74 -7.19 -9.41
C LEU A 445 -20.28 -7.26 -7.97
N TRP A 446 -19.56 -7.97 -7.09
CA TRP A 446 -19.96 -8.14 -5.70
C TRP A 446 -20.02 -6.80 -4.95
N THR A 447 -18.98 -5.98 -5.08
CA THR A 447 -18.90 -4.68 -4.40
C THR A 447 -20.00 -3.75 -4.88
N ALA A 448 -20.23 -3.67 -6.20
CA ALA A 448 -21.31 -2.84 -6.78
C ALA A 448 -22.70 -3.32 -6.33
N ALA A 449 -22.96 -4.62 -6.35
CA ALA A 449 -24.23 -5.20 -5.93
C ALA A 449 -24.49 -4.96 -4.43
N SER A 450 -23.46 -5.10 -3.59
CA SER A 450 -23.53 -4.83 -2.15
C SER A 450 -23.86 -3.38 -1.83
N ALA A 451 -23.48 -2.46 -2.72
CA ALA A 451 -23.85 -1.04 -2.64
C ALA A 451 -25.18 -0.70 -3.35
N GLY A 452 -25.89 -1.69 -3.90
CA GLY A 452 -27.14 -1.49 -4.64
C GLY A 452 -26.99 -0.93 -6.04
N GLN A 453 -25.75 -0.90 -6.58
CA GLN A 453 -25.43 -0.34 -7.91
C GLN A 453 -25.71 -1.36 -9.03
N PHE A 454 -26.95 -1.84 -9.13
CA PHE A 454 -27.33 -2.89 -10.06
C PHE A 454 -27.25 -2.50 -11.55
N SER A 455 -27.36 -1.21 -11.89
CA SER A 455 -27.13 -0.74 -13.26
C SER A 455 -25.69 -0.97 -13.72
N PHE A 456 -24.71 -0.73 -12.81
CA PHE A 456 -23.32 -1.07 -13.09
C PHE A 456 -23.14 -2.59 -13.32
N VAL A 457 -23.77 -3.40 -12.47
CA VAL A 457 -23.72 -4.87 -12.61
C VAL A 457 -24.25 -5.30 -13.98
N ASP A 458 -25.39 -4.74 -14.42
CA ASP A 458 -26.01 -5.06 -15.71
C ASP A 458 -25.10 -4.67 -16.87
N ASP A 459 -24.50 -3.47 -16.83
CA ASP A 459 -23.57 -2.99 -17.85
C ASP A 459 -22.33 -3.90 -17.96
N VAL A 460 -21.78 -4.32 -16.83
CA VAL A 460 -20.60 -5.22 -16.78
C VAL A 460 -20.97 -6.60 -17.31
N MET A 461 -22.09 -7.18 -16.87
CA MET A 461 -22.56 -8.49 -17.31
C MET A 461 -22.90 -8.53 -18.80
N ALA A 462 -23.47 -7.44 -19.35
CA ALA A 462 -23.78 -7.33 -20.77
C ALA A 462 -22.53 -7.27 -21.64
N LYS A 463 -21.47 -6.58 -21.18
CA LYS A 463 -20.19 -6.46 -21.89
C LYS A 463 -19.31 -7.70 -21.76
N ALA A 464 -19.51 -8.45 -20.71
CA ALA A 464 -18.62 -9.50 -20.26
C ALA A 464 -19.40 -10.68 -19.68
N PRO A 465 -20.05 -11.53 -20.52
CA PRO A 465 -20.75 -12.71 -20.04
C PRO A 465 -19.75 -13.72 -19.41
N VAL A 466 -20.23 -14.44 -18.39
CA VAL A 466 -19.40 -15.32 -17.53
C VAL A 466 -18.79 -16.49 -18.31
N ASP A 467 -19.49 -16.96 -19.33
CA ASP A 467 -19.05 -18.07 -20.21
C ASP A 467 -17.78 -17.78 -21.01
N ARG A 468 -17.34 -16.52 -21.07
CA ARG A 468 -16.04 -16.16 -21.65
C ARG A 468 -14.82 -16.57 -20.78
N PHE A 469 -15.04 -16.87 -19.49
CA PHE A 469 -13.99 -17.33 -18.60
C PHE A 469 -13.82 -18.85 -18.67
N PRO A 470 -12.61 -19.39 -18.42
CA PRO A 470 -12.40 -20.83 -18.27
C PRO A 470 -13.26 -21.41 -17.13
N GLU A 471 -13.60 -22.70 -17.19
CA GLU A 471 -14.51 -23.36 -16.24
C GLU A 471 -14.08 -23.25 -14.78
N ASP A 472 -12.77 -23.32 -14.50
CA ASP A 472 -12.21 -23.15 -13.17
C ASP A 472 -12.42 -21.71 -12.63
N ALA A 473 -12.30 -20.71 -13.50
CA ALA A 473 -12.58 -19.32 -13.18
C ALA A 473 -14.09 -19.05 -13.02
N GLN A 474 -14.94 -19.70 -13.82
CA GLN A 474 -16.41 -19.62 -13.66
C GLN A 474 -16.84 -20.10 -12.28
N ARG A 475 -16.27 -21.20 -11.76
CA ARG A 475 -16.52 -21.71 -10.40
C ARG A 475 -16.19 -20.71 -9.31
N LEU A 476 -15.21 -19.81 -9.55
CA LEU A 476 -14.87 -18.72 -8.62
C LEU A 476 -15.91 -17.59 -8.64
N ILE A 477 -16.50 -17.32 -9.82
CA ILE A 477 -17.44 -16.21 -10.05
C ILE A 477 -18.86 -16.61 -9.65
N GLU A 478 -19.26 -17.87 -9.87
CA GLU A 478 -20.63 -18.36 -9.68
C GLU A 478 -21.25 -18.03 -8.31
N PRO A 479 -20.56 -18.21 -7.17
CA PRO A 479 -21.11 -17.84 -5.86
C PRO A 479 -21.48 -16.36 -5.75
N ALA A 480 -20.66 -15.48 -6.33
CA ALA A 480 -20.93 -14.04 -6.36
C ALA A 480 -22.19 -13.72 -7.18
N ILE A 481 -22.35 -14.36 -8.35
CA ILE A 481 -23.53 -14.16 -9.21
C ILE A 481 -24.81 -14.62 -8.52
N LEU A 482 -24.78 -15.79 -7.86
CA LEU A 482 -25.94 -16.29 -7.11
C LEU A 482 -26.33 -15.33 -5.98
N ALA A 483 -25.35 -14.81 -5.25
CA ALA A 483 -25.57 -13.84 -4.19
C ALA A 483 -26.12 -12.50 -4.73
N ILE A 484 -25.61 -12.03 -5.87
CA ILE A 484 -26.09 -10.83 -6.57
C ILE A 484 -27.55 -10.99 -7.00
N GLY A 485 -27.89 -12.15 -7.58
CA GLY A 485 -29.27 -12.48 -7.96
C GLY A 485 -30.22 -12.46 -6.76
N ALA A 486 -29.80 -13.02 -5.63
CA ALA A 486 -30.55 -13.01 -4.39
C ALA A 486 -30.73 -11.58 -3.83
N LEU A 487 -29.65 -10.77 -3.79
CA LEU A 487 -29.69 -9.37 -3.34
C LEU A 487 -30.61 -8.50 -4.22
N ARG A 488 -30.68 -8.79 -5.53
CA ARG A 488 -31.57 -8.09 -6.45
C ARG A 488 -33.02 -8.47 -6.25
N ALA A 489 -33.28 -9.78 -6.14
CA ALA A 489 -34.63 -10.29 -6.00
C ALA A 489 -35.30 -9.92 -4.67
N ARG A 490 -34.53 -9.96 -3.58
CA ARG A 490 -35.03 -9.71 -2.20
C ARG A 490 -36.36 -10.41 -1.90
N SER A 491 -36.53 -11.61 -2.46
CA SER A 491 -37.75 -12.40 -2.32
C SER A 491 -37.64 -13.39 -1.16
N ALA A 492 -38.80 -13.89 -0.70
CA ALA A 492 -38.85 -14.97 0.30
C ALA A 492 -38.12 -16.22 -0.16
N ASP A 493 -38.22 -16.56 -1.46
CA ASP A 493 -37.56 -17.72 -2.05
C ASP A 493 -36.01 -17.55 -2.06
N ALA A 494 -35.53 -16.32 -2.33
CA ALA A 494 -34.10 -16.00 -2.28
C ALA A 494 -33.57 -16.14 -0.85
N LEU A 495 -34.32 -15.68 0.14
CA LEU A 495 -33.97 -15.82 1.57
C LEU A 495 -33.98 -17.30 1.98
N GLU A 496 -35.03 -18.05 1.65
CA GLU A 496 -35.10 -19.47 2.01
C GLU A 496 -34.00 -20.28 1.34
N GLY A 497 -33.66 -19.97 0.08
CA GLY A 497 -32.54 -20.58 -0.63
C GLY A 497 -31.18 -20.26 0.03
N ALA A 498 -30.98 -19.05 0.55
CA ALA A 498 -29.76 -18.68 1.30
C ALA A 498 -29.71 -19.37 2.66
N MET A 499 -30.81 -19.35 3.42
CA MET A 499 -30.92 -20.03 4.72
C MET A 499 -30.76 -21.55 4.60
N GLY A 500 -31.33 -22.16 3.56
CA GLY A 500 -31.17 -23.59 3.29
C GLY A 500 -29.70 -23.98 3.04
N ARG A 501 -28.95 -23.15 2.30
CA ARG A 501 -27.50 -23.34 2.12
C ARG A 501 -26.74 -23.16 3.45
N LEU A 502 -27.08 -22.14 4.25
CA LEU A 502 -26.45 -21.93 5.54
C LEU A 502 -26.65 -23.14 6.47
N ARG A 503 -27.89 -23.68 6.57
CA ARG A 503 -28.20 -24.87 7.37
C ARG A 503 -27.40 -26.09 6.90
N ALA A 504 -27.18 -26.24 5.58
CA ALA A 504 -26.38 -27.35 5.04
C ALA A 504 -24.88 -27.22 5.35
N GLU A 505 -24.35 -25.99 5.47
CA GLU A 505 -22.94 -25.76 5.77
C GLU A 505 -22.58 -25.87 7.26
N VAL A 506 -23.49 -25.55 8.17
CA VAL A 506 -23.26 -25.56 9.62
C VAL A 506 -22.74 -26.92 10.14
N GLY A 507 -23.09 -28.03 9.47
CA GLY A 507 -22.65 -29.36 9.89
C GLY A 507 -21.61 -30.05 9.00
N ALA A 508 -21.21 -29.45 7.86
CA ALA A 508 -20.45 -30.15 6.83
C ALA A 508 -19.15 -29.47 6.36
N ALA A 509 -19.02 -28.16 6.54
CA ALA A 509 -17.87 -27.37 6.02
C ALA A 509 -17.58 -26.15 6.91
N PRO A 510 -16.41 -25.51 6.75
CA PRO A 510 -16.18 -24.21 7.38
C PRO A 510 -17.22 -23.21 6.89
N LEU A 511 -17.91 -22.57 7.84
CA LEU A 511 -18.98 -21.63 7.58
C LEU A 511 -18.48 -20.42 6.78
N ARG A 512 -19.18 -20.05 5.70
CA ARG A 512 -18.84 -18.87 4.90
C ARG A 512 -19.50 -17.62 5.46
N PHE A 513 -18.66 -16.63 5.83
CA PHE A 513 -19.15 -15.35 6.37
C PHE A 513 -19.94 -14.54 5.33
N SER A 514 -19.64 -14.72 4.04
CA SER A 514 -20.44 -14.16 2.93
C SER A 514 -21.89 -14.62 2.96
N LEU A 515 -22.14 -15.88 3.31
CA LEU A 515 -23.48 -16.45 3.37
C LEU A 515 -24.26 -15.95 4.59
N ILE A 516 -23.59 -15.82 5.75
CA ILE A 516 -24.18 -15.20 6.94
C ILE A 516 -24.63 -13.76 6.62
N GLY A 517 -23.72 -12.99 6.01
CA GLY A 517 -24.01 -11.62 5.60
C GLY A 517 -25.17 -11.54 4.61
N LEU A 518 -25.20 -12.43 3.61
CA LEU A 518 -26.27 -12.49 2.62
C LEU A 518 -27.63 -12.77 3.28
N CYS A 519 -27.73 -13.74 4.20
CA CYS A 519 -28.96 -14.03 4.94
C CYS A 519 -29.45 -12.81 5.71
N ALA A 520 -28.56 -12.12 6.41
CA ALA A 520 -28.89 -10.90 7.13
C ALA A 520 -29.37 -9.77 6.20
N ALA A 521 -28.69 -9.57 5.05
CA ALA A 521 -29.04 -8.58 4.03
C ALA A 521 -30.41 -8.84 3.36
N LEU A 522 -30.79 -10.12 3.24
CA LEU A 522 -32.10 -10.55 2.70
C LEU A 522 -33.23 -10.45 3.74
N GLY A 523 -32.91 -10.18 4.98
CA GLY A 523 -33.91 -9.97 6.04
C GLY A 523 -34.21 -11.21 6.87
N ALA A 524 -33.27 -12.15 6.99
CA ALA A 524 -33.40 -13.30 7.89
C ALA A 524 -33.80 -12.88 9.32
N ASP A 525 -34.56 -13.72 9.99
CA ASP A 525 -34.77 -13.58 11.44
C ASP A 525 -33.44 -13.72 12.15
N LEU A 526 -33.04 -12.71 12.93
CA LEU A 526 -31.72 -12.68 13.56
C LEU A 526 -31.59 -13.74 14.66
N VAL A 527 -32.68 -14.15 15.30
CA VAL A 527 -32.65 -15.21 16.33
C VAL A 527 -32.28 -16.53 15.66
N GLU A 528 -33.04 -16.91 14.62
CA GLU A 528 -32.75 -18.13 13.84
C GLU A 528 -31.35 -18.10 13.23
N LEU A 529 -30.94 -16.95 12.66
CA LEU A 529 -29.62 -16.82 12.05
C LEU A 529 -28.50 -17.06 13.05
N PHE A 530 -28.54 -16.44 14.22
CA PHE A 530 -27.53 -16.63 15.25
C PHE A 530 -27.59 -18.02 15.88
N ASP A 531 -28.76 -18.64 16.03
CA ASP A 531 -28.91 -20.02 16.48
C ASP A 531 -28.17 -21.02 15.56
N LEU A 532 -28.20 -20.76 14.25
CA LEU A 532 -27.45 -21.55 13.27
C LEU A 532 -25.95 -21.28 13.36
N VAL A 533 -25.55 -20.01 13.42
CA VAL A 533 -24.12 -19.62 13.46
C VAL A 533 -23.43 -20.14 14.73
N GLU A 534 -24.11 -20.17 15.87
CA GLU A 534 -23.57 -20.71 17.13
C GLU A 534 -23.36 -22.22 17.11
N GLN A 535 -24.00 -22.96 16.21
CA GLN A 535 -23.79 -24.39 16.01
C GLN A 535 -22.57 -24.70 15.12
N ALA A 536 -21.98 -23.66 14.49
CA ALA A 536 -20.88 -23.87 13.56
C ALA A 536 -19.57 -24.19 14.30
N ASP A 537 -18.78 -25.10 13.72
CA ASP A 537 -17.43 -25.40 14.16
C ASP A 537 -16.42 -24.46 13.53
N PHE A 538 -15.88 -23.53 14.32
CA PHE A 538 -14.83 -22.59 13.90
C PHE A 538 -13.40 -23.11 14.13
N GLU A 539 -13.24 -24.29 14.71
CA GLU A 539 -11.93 -24.85 15.06
C GLU A 539 -11.01 -25.08 13.84
N PRO A 540 -11.52 -25.53 12.66
CA PRO A 540 -10.71 -25.62 11.45
C PRO A 540 -10.09 -24.29 11.01
N LEU A 541 -10.78 -23.16 11.25
CA LEU A 541 -10.28 -21.82 10.91
C LEU A 541 -9.15 -21.36 11.84
N ARG A 542 -9.09 -21.89 13.08
CA ARG A 542 -8.03 -21.59 14.06
C ARG A 542 -6.75 -22.37 13.79
N ARG A 543 -6.85 -23.53 13.14
CA ARG A 543 -5.70 -24.43 12.89
C ARG A 543 -4.91 -24.07 11.64
N ALA A 544 -5.33 -23.07 10.88
CA ALA A 544 -4.75 -22.70 9.59
C ALA A 544 -4.76 -23.83 8.53
N ASP A 545 -5.58 -24.85 8.74
CA ASP A 545 -5.76 -25.96 7.79
C ASP A 545 -6.68 -25.58 6.64
N VAL A 546 -7.44 -24.52 6.83
CA VAL A 546 -8.41 -23.98 5.88
C VAL A 546 -8.01 -22.56 5.50
N THR A 547 -7.82 -22.34 4.21
CA THR A 547 -7.73 -21.00 3.63
C THR A 547 -9.15 -20.57 3.23
N LEU A 548 -9.68 -19.52 3.90
CA LEU A 548 -10.91 -18.89 3.41
C LEU A 548 -10.57 -18.11 2.14
N PRO A 549 -11.29 -18.32 1.03
CA PRO A 549 -11.21 -17.41 -0.11
C PRO A 549 -11.47 -15.97 0.37
N ALA A 550 -10.79 -15.00 -0.20
CA ALA A 550 -10.95 -13.59 0.17
C ALA A 550 -12.43 -13.13 0.04
N VAL A 551 -13.18 -13.74 -0.84
CA VAL A 551 -14.62 -13.49 -1.06
C VAL A 551 -15.54 -14.05 0.04
N ASP A 552 -15.04 -14.92 0.93
CA ASP A 552 -15.83 -15.57 2.00
C ASP A 552 -15.34 -15.17 3.41
N GLY A 553 -14.43 -14.19 3.51
CA GLY A 553 -13.74 -13.82 4.73
C GLY A 553 -14.61 -13.01 5.72
N LEU A 554 -14.02 -12.76 6.89
CA LEU A 554 -14.61 -12.00 8.01
C LEU A 554 -15.07 -10.58 7.62
N ALA A 555 -14.53 -10.01 6.57
CA ALA A 555 -14.91 -8.70 6.05
C ALA A 555 -16.44 -8.54 5.88
N HIS A 556 -17.13 -9.63 5.53
CA HIS A 556 -18.59 -9.64 5.38
C HIS A 556 -19.35 -9.27 6.67
N LEU A 557 -18.77 -9.49 7.84
CA LEU A 557 -19.38 -9.09 9.10
C LEU A 557 -19.49 -7.56 9.25
N PHE A 558 -18.67 -6.79 8.52
CA PHE A 558 -18.54 -5.34 8.67
C PHE A 558 -19.04 -4.54 7.45
N LEU A 559 -19.42 -5.20 6.34
CA LEU A 559 -19.97 -4.51 5.17
C LEU A 559 -21.30 -3.81 5.50
N ARG A 560 -21.55 -2.65 4.88
CA ARG A 560 -22.78 -1.86 5.09
C ARG A 560 -24.04 -2.63 4.72
N VAL A 561 -24.02 -3.46 3.66
CA VAL A 561 -25.16 -4.30 3.25
C VAL A 561 -25.60 -5.25 4.35
N ASN A 562 -24.70 -5.63 5.25
CA ASN A 562 -24.91 -6.56 6.35
C ASN A 562 -25.12 -5.85 7.71
N ALA A 563 -25.40 -4.53 7.72
CA ALA A 563 -25.57 -3.74 8.94
C ALA A 563 -26.57 -4.35 9.93
N ARG A 564 -27.65 -4.96 9.42
CA ARG A 564 -28.67 -5.63 10.19
C ARG A 564 -28.14 -6.72 11.13
N LEU A 565 -27.08 -7.42 10.74
CA LEU A 565 -26.43 -8.42 11.59
C LEU A 565 -25.93 -7.81 12.92
N ARG A 566 -25.50 -6.56 12.88
CA ARG A 566 -24.93 -5.82 14.02
C ARG A 566 -25.98 -5.20 14.96
N GLU A 567 -27.26 -5.25 14.60
CA GLU A 567 -28.37 -4.80 15.47
C GLU A 567 -28.57 -5.75 16.66
N SER A 568 -28.18 -7.03 16.52
CA SER A 568 -28.28 -8.02 17.58
C SER A 568 -27.07 -7.99 18.52
N PRO A 569 -27.28 -7.95 19.85
CA PRO A 569 -26.18 -8.10 20.82
C PRO A 569 -25.39 -9.40 20.67
N ARG A 570 -25.98 -10.44 20.08
CA ARG A 570 -25.31 -11.74 19.77
C ARG A 570 -24.17 -11.58 18.76
N PHE A 571 -24.15 -10.48 18.01
CA PHE A 571 -23.02 -10.15 17.13
C PHE A 571 -21.70 -10.01 17.91
N VAL A 572 -21.74 -9.45 19.11
CA VAL A 572 -20.55 -9.34 19.97
C VAL A 572 -20.07 -10.71 20.41
N GLU A 573 -20.98 -11.66 20.71
CA GLU A 573 -20.62 -13.03 21.09
C GLU A 573 -20.00 -13.79 19.92
N LEU A 574 -20.54 -13.62 18.71
CA LEU A 574 -19.90 -14.13 17.50
C LEU A 574 -18.48 -13.58 17.35
N CYS A 575 -18.30 -12.28 17.49
CA CYS A 575 -16.99 -11.64 17.42
C CYS A 575 -16.03 -12.18 18.52
N ARG A 576 -16.54 -12.46 19.72
CA ARG A 576 -15.77 -13.08 20.81
C ARG A 576 -15.35 -14.48 20.43
N THR A 577 -16.26 -15.30 19.95
CA THR A 577 -15.97 -16.67 19.47
C THR A 577 -14.89 -16.67 18.39
N LEU A 578 -14.86 -15.66 17.52
CA LEU A 578 -13.87 -15.51 16.45
C LEU A 578 -12.52 -14.93 16.95
N GLY A 579 -12.43 -14.44 18.20
CA GLY A 579 -11.23 -13.81 18.76
C GLY A 579 -11.07 -12.34 18.40
N LEU A 580 -12.08 -11.71 17.81
CA LEU A 580 -12.06 -10.28 17.43
C LEU A 580 -12.14 -9.37 18.65
N VAL A 581 -12.90 -9.76 19.69
CA VAL A 581 -13.02 -8.99 20.94
C VAL A 581 -11.68 -8.88 21.64
N ASP A 582 -10.96 -9.99 21.77
CA ASP A 582 -9.62 -10.03 22.39
C ASP A 582 -8.64 -9.16 21.60
N TYR A 583 -8.74 -9.21 20.27
CA TYR A 583 -7.93 -8.36 19.40
C TYR A 583 -8.20 -6.86 19.65
N TRP A 584 -9.45 -6.41 19.65
CA TRP A 584 -9.77 -4.98 19.84
C TRP A 584 -9.33 -4.47 21.21
N ILE A 585 -9.45 -5.30 22.25
CA ILE A 585 -8.96 -4.97 23.59
C ILE A 585 -7.42 -4.85 23.59
N ALA A 586 -6.71 -5.81 22.99
CA ALA A 586 -5.26 -5.83 22.93
C ALA A 586 -4.70 -4.68 22.06
N ALA A 587 -5.34 -4.39 20.94
CA ALA A 587 -4.97 -3.28 20.03
C ALA A 587 -5.34 -1.90 20.59
N GLY A 588 -6.24 -1.83 21.59
CA GLY A 588 -6.79 -0.57 22.09
C GLY A 588 -7.63 0.19 21.05
N ALA A 589 -8.12 -0.50 20.02
CA ALA A 589 -8.84 0.07 18.89
C ALA A 589 -10.10 -0.76 18.57
N TRP A 590 -11.24 -0.11 18.49
CA TRP A 590 -12.54 -0.72 18.25
C TRP A 590 -12.91 -0.70 16.76
N PRO A 591 -13.82 -1.57 16.30
CA PRO A 591 -14.30 -1.55 14.93
C PRO A 591 -15.14 -0.28 14.66
N ASP A 592 -15.11 0.21 13.42
CA ASP A 592 -15.82 1.45 13.06
C ASP A 592 -17.34 1.34 13.20
N CYS A 593 -17.90 0.13 13.22
CA CYS A 593 -19.33 -0.12 13.37
C CYS A 593 -19.87 0.13 14.80
N VAL A 594 -19.03 0.43 15.78
CA VAL A 594 -19.50 0.71 17.17
C VAL A 594 -20.55 1.80 17.22
N ALA A 595 -20.39 2.86 16.42
CA ALA A 595 -21.37 3.93 16.37
C ALA A 595 -22.73 3.48 15.79
N GLU A 596 -22.74 2.51 14.88
CA GLU A 596 -23.95 1.96 14.27
C GLU A 596 -24.76 1.12 15.27
N THR A 597 -24.10 0.48 16.24
CA THR A 597 -24.74 -0.39 17.24
C THR A 597 -25.33 0.39 18.41
N ALA A 598 -24.92 1.63 18.63
CA ALA A 598 -25.33 2.45 19.78
C ALA A 598 -26.86 2.60 19.97
N PRO A 599 -27.71 2.65 18.92
CA PRO A 599 -29.16 2.67 19.09
C PRO A 599 -29.76 1.36 19.64
N HIS A 600 -29.03 0.25 19.54
CA HIS A 600 -29.51 -1.09 19.88
C HIS A 600 -28.93 -1.58 21.21
N TYR A 601 -27.62 -1.35 21.44
CA TYR A 601 -26.90 -1.76 22.65
C TYR A 601 -25.53 -1.08 22.74
N ASP A 602 -24.92 -1.10 23.95
CA ASP A 602 -23.55 -0.65 24.16
C ASP A 602 -22.58 -1.78 23.79
N PHE A 603 -22.01 -1.67 22.59
CA PHE A 603 -21.08 -2.63 22.03
C PHE A 603 -19.84 -2.80 22.91
N VAL A 604 -19.22 -1.69 23.34
CA VAL A 604 -17.95 -1.70 24.09
C VAL A 604 -18.14 -2.27 25.48
N ALA A 605 -19.21 -1.87 26.18
CA ALA A 605 -19.54 -2.42 27.50
C ALA A 605 -19.77 -3.94 27.42
N ARG A 606 -20.51 -4.40 26.40
CA ARG A 606 -20.76 -5.83 26.19
C ARG A 606 -19.49 -6.60 25.80
N ALA A 607 -18.65 -6.03 24.96
CA ALA A 607 -17.39 -6.65 24.58
C ALA A 607 -16.41 -6.82 25.75
N ARG A 608 -16.46 -5.89 26.72
CA ARG A 608 -15.63 -5.93 27.93
C ARG A 608 -16.24 -6.78 29.04
N ALA A 609 -17.50 -7.15 28.95
CA ALA A 609 -18.11 -8.06 29.89
C ALA A 609 -17.46 -9.45 29.79
N PRO A 610 -17.29 -10.16 30.95
CA PRO A 610 -16.66 -11.47 30.98
C PRO A 610 -17.46 -12.55 30.26
#